data_3e73a7a27e6aa0faa73d71b2f324983a
#
_entry.id   3e73a7a27e6aa0faa73d71b2f324983a
#
_cell.length_a   1.000
_cell.length_b   1.000
_cell.length_c   1.000
_cell.angle_alpha   90.00
_cell.angle_beta   90.00
_cell.angle_gamma   90.00
#
_symmetry.space_group_name_H-M   'P 1'
#
loop_
_entity.id
_entity.type
_entity.pdbx_description
1 polymer ?
#
loop_
_entity_poly.entity_id
_entity_poly.type
_entity_poly.pdbx_seq_one_letter_code
_entity_poly.pdbx_strand_id
1 'polypeptide(L)'
;MIILAGMAILGAIVLGLLALVMWFNRDTLSKYDLPLGQRFSPADATAAAASAAAVTALNKRLRGASGPLEKMPWQQRVLAMRETMNNFFAGAVISSVVTPVDAAGVPAEWVVAPGADSSRRFLYIHGGAFMAGSPQCYRVLTDKLSEITNSAVLVIDYRLMPENSRLDCIEDCRNSYDWMLENGPEGPDAMAPKAVFVAGDSAGGNLTLALLAWIRDTQRAQPNAALALSPVTDARFTSPSIRGNLDSDVILKPLAKRLAWVPGFLIGLAGRYMAGHKASDPVVSPLLGDLSALPPILVLASDCEILRDDGRRYVNKAVEAGTDASLMLWDNVPHVWPVFYPDLPEAGEALEQVDLFFKRHA
;
A
#
# COMPACT_ATOMS: atom_id res chain seq x y z
N MET A 1 -32.72 2.41 50.30
CA MET A 1 -31.25 2.17 50.40
C MET A 1 -30.72 1.21 49.34
N ILE A 2 -31.30 0.00 49.15
CA ILE A 2 -30.82 -1.02 48.20
C ILE A 2 -30.83 -0.54 46.75
N ILE A 3 -31.88 0.18 46.30
CA ILE A 3 -31.99 0.69 44.92
C ILE A 3 -30.92 1.74 44.61
N LEU A 4 -30.64 2.66 45.54
CA LEU A 4 -29.59 3.67 45.39
C LEU A 4 -28.18 3.05 45.35
N ALA A 5 -27.94 2.01 46.15
CA ALA A 5 -26.68 1.27 46.12
C ALA A 5 -26.50 0.51 44.79
N GLY A 6 -27.59 -0.09 44.26
CA GLY A 6 -27.57 -0.75 42.97
C GLY A 6 -27.29 0.21 41.81
N MET A 7 -27.89 1.41 41.82
CA MET A 7 -27.62 2.46 40.80
C MET A 7 -26.18 2.97 40.86
N ALA A 8 -25.62 3.13 42.07
CA ALA A 8 -24.21 3.54 42.23
C ALA A 8 -23.24 2.49 41.73
N ILE A 9 -23.49 1.20 41.97
CA ILE A 9 -22.67 0.09 41.46
C ILE A 9 -22.76 0.03 39.93
N LEU A 10 -23.95 0.13 39.35
CA LEU A 10 -24.13 0.15 37.90
C LEU A 10 -23.42 1.35 37.26
N GLY A 11 -23.53 2.53 37.87
CA GLY A 11 -22.81 3.71 37.41
C GLY A 11 -21.30 3.55 37.46
N ALA A 12 -20.75 2.92 38.52
CA ALA A 12 -19.31 2.64 38.64
C ALA A 12 -18.84 1.62 37.56
N ILE A 13 -19.65 0.60 37.28
CA ILE A 13 -19.36 -0.38 36.22
C ILE A 13 -19.35 0.30 34.85
N VAL A 14 -20.35 1.13 34.54
CA VAL A 14 -20.42 1.86 33.27
C VAL A 14 -19.25 2.82 33.12
N LEU A 15 -18.87 3.57 34.16
CA LEU A 15 -17.71 4.46 34.16
C LEU A 15 -16.41 3.66 33.97
N GLY A 16 -16.28 2.52 34.64
CA GLY A 16 -15.13 1.63 34.48
C GLY A 16 -15.01 1.08 33.05
N LEU A 17 -16.13 0.67 32.48
CA LEU A 17 -16.18 0.22 31.08
C LEU A 17 -15.85 1.36 30.09
N LEU A 18 -16.37 2.56 30.33
CA LEU A 18 -16.04 3.74 29.51
C LEU A 18 -14.56 4.10 29.62
N ALA A 19 -14.00 4.11 30.85
CA ALA A 19 -12.58 4.36 31.06
C ALA A 19 -11.71 3.29 30.36
N LEU A 20 -12.10 2.03 30.39
CA LEU A 20 -11.44 0.93 29.70
C LEU A 20 -11.51 1.11 28.18
N VAL A 21 -12.67 1.45 27.65
CA VAL A 21 -12.85 1.75 26.22
C VAL A 21 -12.01 2.95 25.80
N MET A 22 -11.98 4.02 26.61
CA MET A 22 -11.13 5.20 26.34
C MET A 22 -9.65 4.84 26.39
N TRP A 23 -9.21 3.99 27.33
CA TRP A 23 -7.83 3.55 27.44
C TRP A 23 -7.42 2.68 26.23
N PHE A 24 -8.26 1.74 25.80
CA PHE A 24 -8.00 0.92 24.61
C PHE A 24 -8.06 1.70 23.30
N ASN A 25 -8.82 2.79 23.24
CA ASN A 25 -8.91 3.67 22.06
C ASN A 25 -7.93 4.85 22.13
N ARG A 26 -7.02 4.90 23.12
CA ARG A 26 -6.04 5.98 23.21
C ARG A 26 -5.12 5.95 22.00
N ASP A 27 -5.16 7.03 21.23
CA ASP A 27 -4.26 7.19 20.09
C ASP A 27 -2.84 7.53 20.58
N THR A 28 -2.00 6.50 20.70
CA THR A 28 -0.59 6.64 21.09
C THR A 28 0.30 7.09 19.93
N LEU A 29 -0.26 7.19 18.73
CA LEU A 29 0.46 7.56 17.51
C LEU A 29 0.25 9.01 17.11
N SER A 30 -0.59 9.77 17.84
CA SER A 30 -0.88 11.18 17.54
C SER A 30 0.37 12.08 17.54
N LYS A 31 1.44 11.68 18.25
CA LYS A 31 2.73 12.38 18.20
C LYS A 31 3.37 12.35 16.79
N TYR A 32 2.96 11.43 15.93
CA TYR A 32 3.41 11.31 14.55
C TYR A 32 2.48 12.02 13.54
N ASP A 33 1.46 12.75 13.99
CA ASP A 33 0.58 13.56 13.13
C ASP A 33 1.20 14.92 12.75
N LEU A 34 2.50 15.06 12.91
CA LEU A 34 3.24 16.26 12.54
C LEU A 34 3.19 16.49 11.02
N PRO A 35 3.10 17.74 10.56
CA PRO A 35 3.25 18.04 9.14
C PRO A 35 4.69 17.73 8.73
N LEU A 36 4.89 16.65 8.00
CA LEU A 36 6.16 16.28 7.39
C LEU A 36 5.89 15.96 5.92
N GLY A 37 6.89 16.21 5.10
CA GLY A 37 6.85 15.86 3.69
C GLY A 37 6.77 17.05 2.77
N GLN A 38 7.15 16.81 1.53
CA GLN A 38 7.00 17.75 0.44
C GLN A 38 5.56 17.66 -0.11
N ARG A 39 4.94 18.82 -0.34
CA ARG A 39 3.60 18.90 -0.89
C ARG A 39 3.65 19.35 -2.35
N PHE A 40 2.84 18.71 -3.18
CA PHE A 40 2.72 18.98 -4.61
C PHE A 40 1.30 19.41 -4.92
N SER A 41 1.19 20.56 -5.56
CA SER A 41 -0.06 21.17 -6.02
C SER A 41 0.12 21.61 -7.46
N PRO A 42 -0.94 21.69 -8.26
CA PRO A 42 -0.84 22.22 -9.61
C PRO A 42 -0.17 23.60 -9.66
N ALA A 43 0.73 23.80 -10.64
CA ALA A 43 1.61 24.96 -10.71
C ALA A 43 0.86 26.30 -10.92
N ASP A 44 -0.29 26.25 -11.61
CA ASP A 44 -1.13 27.40 -11.91
C ASP A 44 -2.60 27.02 -12.12
N ALA A 45 -3.46 27.99 -12.38
CA ALA A 45 -4.89 27.79 -12.59
C ALA A 45 -5.20 26.91 -13.82
N THR A 46 -4.37 26.92 -14.85
CA THR A 46 -4.55 26.10 -16.06
C THR A 46 -4.23 24.64 -15.74
N ALA A 47 -3.11 24.40 -15.08
CA ALA A 47 -2.74 23.06 -14.58
C ALA A 47 -3.81 22.52 -13.62
N ALA A 48 -4.31 23.35 -12.68
CA ALA A 48 -5.36 22.99 -11.76
C ALA A 48 -6.67 22.59 -12.46
N ALA A 49 -7.06 23.31 -13.51
CA ALA A 49 -8.25 22.99 -14.30
C ALA A 49 -8.07 21.67 -15.08
N ALA A 50 -6.90 21.44 -15.68
CA ALA A 50 -6.57 20.21 -16.38
C ALA A 50 -6.58 19.00 -15.45
N SER A 51 -5.94 19.13 -14.29
CA SER A 51 -5.95 18.13 -13.19
C SER A 51 -7.37 17.79 -12.76
N ALA A 52 -8.17 18.79 -12.41
CA ALA A 52 -9.56 18.60 -11.97
C ALA A 52 -10.42 17.89 -13.03
N ALA A 53 -10.21 18.19 -14.32
CA ALA A 53 -10.89 17.52 -15.41
C ALA A 53 -10.48 16.04 -15.52
N ALA A 54 -9.16 15.74 -15.46
CA ALA A 54 -8.62 14.39 -15.52
C ALA A 54 -9.08 13.56 -14.32
N VAL A 55 -8.99 14.09 -13.09
CA VAL A 55 -9.48 13.43 -11.86
C VAL A 55 -11.01 13.19 -11.93
N THR A 56 -11.77 14.14 -12.45
CA THR A 56 -13.23 13.97 -12.62
C THR A 56 -13.55 12.83 -13.58
N ALA A 57 -12.85 12.77 -14.72
CA ALA A 57 -13.01 11.70 -15.70
C ALA A 57 -12.65 10.33 -15.13
N LEU A 58 -11.51 10.24 -14.44
CA LEU A 58 -11.07 9.01 -13.77
C LEU A 58 -12.04 8.58 -12.69
N ASN A 59 -12.48 9.49 -11.81
CA ASN A 59 -13.44 9.20 -10.76
C ASN A 59 -14.80 8.71 -11.31
N LYS A 60 -15.25 9.23 -12.46
CA LYS A 60 -16.44 8.74 -13.16
C LYS A 60 -16.22 7.29 -13.63
N ARG A 61 -15.06 6.98 -14.20
CA ARG A 61 -14.70 5.62 -14.65
C ARG A 61 -14.64 4.65 -13.46
N LEU A 62 -13.97 5.03 -12.36
CA LEU A 62 -13.86 4.24 -11.13
C LEU A 62 -15.23 3.95 -10.50
N ARG A 63 -16.09 4.96 -10.39
CA ARG A 63 -17.47 4.77 -9.87
C ARG A 63 -18.31 3.89 -10.79
N GLY A 64 -18.14 4.01 -12.10
CA GLY A 64 -18.81 3.15 -13.08
C GLY A 64 -18.41 1.68 -12.90
N ALA A 65 -17.12 1.42 -12.65
CA ALA A 65 -16.59 0.09 -12.42
C ALA A 65 -16.98 -0.49 -11.04
N SER A 66 -16.94 0.32 -9.98
CA SER A 66 -17.20 -0.14 -8.60
C SER A 66 -18.69 -0.17 -8.21
N GLY A 67 -19.51 0.67 -8.82
CA GLY A 67 -20.95 0.82 -8.46
C GLY A 67 -21.76 -0.49 -8.52
N PRO A 68 -21.63 -1.32 -9.55
CA PRO A 68 -22.29 -2.64 -9.61
C PRO A 68 -21.86 -3.57 -8.49
N LEU A 69 -20.57 -3.50 -8.05
CA LEU A 69 -19.99 -4.39 -7.05
C LEU A 69 -20.65 -4.21 -5.67
N GLU A 70 -21.05 -2.98 -5.32
CA GLU A 70 -21.62 -2.70 -3.99
C GLU A 70 -22.90 -3.47 -3.68
N LYS A 71 -23.65 -3.87 -4.71
CA LYS A 71 -24.91 -4.60 -4.60
C LYS A 71 -24.76 -6.11 -4.58
N MET A 72 -23.55 -6.61 -4.84
CA MET A 72 -23.29 -8.06 -4.91
C MET A 72 -23.08 -8.67 -3.52
N PRO A 73 -23.43 -9.95 -3.33
CA PRO A 73 -22.99 -10.74 -2.18
C PRO A 73 -21.45 -10.75 -2.07
N TRP A 74 -20.91 -10.85 -0.85
CA TRP A 74 -19.48 -10.69 -0.59
C TRP A 74 -18.56 -11.53 -1.49
N GLN A 75 -18.84 -12.84 -1.61
CA GLN A 75 -18.02 -13.74 -2.42
C GLN A 75 -18.02 -13.36 -3.90
N GLN A 76 -19.19 -13.06 -4.46
CA GLN A 76 -19.30 -12.60 -5.86
C GLN A 76 -18.63 -11.24 -6.07
N ARG A 77 -18.69 -10.35 -5.05
CA ARG A 77 -18.04 -9.04 -5.09
C ARG A 77 -16.51 -9.16 -5.19
N VAL A 78 -15.89 -10.07 -4.44
CA VAL A 78 -14.43 -10.30 -4.50
C VAL A 78 -14.02 -10.75 -5.91
N LEU A 79 -14.71 -11.73 -6.48
CA LEU A 79 -14.42 -12.21 -7.84
C LEU A 79 -14.61 -11.11 -8.89
N ALA A 80 -15.72 -10.37 -8.82
CA ALA A 80 -16.00 -9.28 -9.74
C ALA A 80 -15.02 -8.09 -9.57
N MET A 81 -14.48 -7.86 -8.37
CA MET A 81 -13.42 -6.88 -8.12
C MET A 81 -12.12 -7.29 -8.82
N ARG A 82 -11.72 -8.56 -8.73
CA ARG A 82 -10.54 -9.11 -9.43
C ARG A 82 -10.68 -8.92 -10.94
N GLU A 83 -11.81 -9.31 -11.50
CA GLU A 83 -12.09 -9.14 -12.92
C GLU A 83 -12.08 -7.66 -13.34
N THR A 84 -12.72 -6.79 -12.54
CA THR A 84 -12.74 -5.35 -12.81
C THR A 84 -11.34 -4.76 -12.81
N MET A 85 -10.48 -5.10 -11.84
CA MET A 85 -9.09 -4.64 -11.79
C MET A 85 -8.28 -5.16 -12.98
N ASN A 86 -8.37 -6.45 -13.30
CA ASN A 86 -7.64 -7.04 -14.43
C ASN A 86 -8.02 -6.41 -15.78
N ASN A 87 -9.26 -5.96 -15.91
CA ASN A 87 -9.75 -5.35 -17.15
C ASN A 87 -9.61 -3.82 -17.18
N PHE A 88 -9.18 -3.17 -16.07
CA PHE A 88 -9.16 -1.70 -15.99
C PHE A 88 -8.23 -1.07 -17.04
N PHE A 89 -7.10 -1.70 -17.31
CA PHE A 89 -6.14 -1.29 -18.34
C PHE A 89 -6.13 -2.24 -19.55
N ALA A 90 -7.20 -3.00 -19.79
CA ALA A 90 -7.28 -3.90 -20.93
C ALA A 90 -7.08 -3.15 -22.25
N GLY A 91 -6.17 -3.64 -23.07
CA GLY A 91 -5.80 -3.02 -24.34
C GLY A 91 -4.75 -1.92 -24.25
N ALA A 92 -4.24 -1.58 -23.05
CA ALA A 92 -3.10 -0.68 -22.93
C ALA A 92 -1.86 -1.31 -23.60
N VAL A 93 -1.14 -0.48 -24.36
CA VAL A 93 0.10 -0.89 -25.02
C VAL A 93 1.28 -0.57 -24.08
N ILE A 94 2.13 -1.54 -23.87
CA ILE A 94 3.38 -1.42 -23.12
C ILE A 94 4.57 -1.69 -24.04
N SER A 95 5.74 -1.16 -23.69
CA SER A 95 6.97 -1.34 -24.47
C SER A 95 7.81 -2.52 -23.98
N SER A 96 7.66 -2.90 -22.72
CA SER A 96 8.42 -3.97 -22.08
C SER A 96 8.11 -5.36 -22.63
N VAL A 97 9.12 -6.23 -22.60
CA VAL A 97 8.93 -7.66 -22.72
C VAL A 97 8.43 -8.20 -21.37
N VAL A 98 7.35 -8.98 -21.44
CA VAL A 98 6.75 -9.63 -20.27
C VAL A 98 7.02 -11.13 -20.34
N THR A 99 7.74 -11.66 -19.34
CA THR A 99 8.11 -13.09 -19.27
C THR A 99 7.54 -13.70 -17.98
N PRO A 100 6.56 -14.62 -18.09
CA PRO A 100 6.04 -15.34 -16.93
C PRO A 100 7.12 -16.25 -16.32
N VAL A 101 7.18 -16.28 -14.98
CA VAL A 101 8.10 -17.11 -14.20
C VAL A 101 7.42 -17.67 -12.96
N ASP A 102 8.03 -18.67 -12.34
CA ASP A 102 7.71 -19.16 -11.00
C ASP A 102 8.81 -18.67 -10.04
N ALA A 103 8.44 -17.79 -9.12
CA ALA A 103 9.37 -17.23 -8.14
C ALA A 103 9.29 -18.02 -6.82
N ALA A 104 9.90 -19.19 -6.78
CA ALA A 104 9.89 -20.12 -5.63
C ALA A 104 8.46 -20.58 -5.24
N GLY A 105 7.65 -20.98 -6.22
CA GLY A 105 6.27 -21.42 -6.03
C GLY A 105 5.25 -20.29 -6.09
N VAL A 106 5.68 -19.06 -6.31
CA VAL A 106 4.82 -17.88 -6.48
C VAL A 106 4.78 -17.51 -7.98
N PRO A 107 3.61 -17.57 -8.62
CA PRO A 107 3.48 -17.08 -9.98
C PRO A 107 3.91 -15.61 -10.08
N ALA A 108 4.69 -15.27 -11.09
CA ALA A 108 5.22 -13.92 -11.25
C ALA A 108 5.48 -13.62 -12.74
N GLU A 109 5.80 -12.39 -13.04
CA GLU A 109 6.30 -12.03 -14.38
C GLU A 109 7.45 -11.01 -14.26
N TRP A 110 8.46 -11.19 -15.09
CA TRP A 110 9.42 -10.15 -15.37
C TRP A 110 8.85 -9.17 -16.39
N VAL A 111 8.96 -7.89 -16.10
CA VAL A 111 8.62 -6.79 -17.00
C VAL A 111 9.91 -6.01 -17.26
N VAL A 112 10.42 -6.07 -18.49
CA VAL A 112 11.73 -5.51 -18.86
C VAL A 112 11.58 -4.56 -20.02
N ALA A 113 11.76 -3.26 -19.76
CA ALA A 113 11.71 -2.24 -20.80
C ALA A 113 12.90 -2.34 -21.75
N PRO A 114 12.77 -1.89 -23.02
CA PRO A 114 13.87 -1.91 -23.97
C PRO A 114 15.11 -1.19 -23.43
N GLY A 115 16.24 -1.90 -23.33
CA GLY A 115 17.50 -1.37 -22.84
C GLY A 115 17.66 -1.32 -21.32
N ALA A 116 16.68 -1.78 -20.54
CA ALA A 116 16.81 -1.86 -19.08
C ALA A 116 17.93 -2.83 -18.67
N ASP A 117 18.66 -2.48 -17.60
CA ASP A 117 19.77 -3.27 -17.06
C ASP A 117 19.19 -4.38 -16.15
N SER A 118 19.22 -5.62 -16.62
CA SER A 118 18.71 -6.79 -15.89
C SER A 118 19.52 -7.14 -14.63
N SER A 119 20.72 -6.58 -14.48
CA SER A 119 21.46 -6.65 -13.21
C SER A 119 20.91 -5.72 -12.11
N ARG A 120 20.00 -4.82 -12.44
CA ARG A 120 19.21 -4.01 -11.50
C ARG A 120 17.83 -4.66 -11.37
N ARG A 121 17.48 -5.12 -10.19
CA ARG A 121 16.25 -5.89 -9.96
C ARG A 121 15.30 -5.13 -9.09
N PHE A 122 14.04 -5.15 -9.45
CA PHE A 122 12.98 -4.41 -8.80
C PHE A 122 11.82 -5.34 -8.48
N LEU A 123 11.52 -5.57 -7.20
CA LEU A 123 10.33 -6.32 -6.79
C LEU A 123 9.15 -5.37 -6.66
N TYR A 124 8.07 -5.63 -7.42
CA TYR A 124 6.81 -4.91 -7.26
C TYR A 124 5.72 -5.81 -6.66
N ILE A 125 5.10 -5.34 -5.59
CA ILE A 125 4.05 -6.02 -4.84
C ILE A 125 2.75 -5.24 -5.02
N HIS A 126 1.80 -5.79 -5.77
CA HIS A 126 0.59 -5.09 -6.13
C HIS A 126 -0.38 -4.86 -4.97
N GLY A 127 -1.23 -3.81 -5.08
CA GLY A 127 -2.34 -3.52 -4.18
C GLY A 127 -3.57 -4.38 -4.46
N GLY A 128 -4.72 -3.94 -3.94
CA GLY A 128 -6.01 -4.62 -4.11
C GLY A 128 -6.58 -5.20 -2.82
N ALA A 129 -6.31 -4.54 -1.68
CA ALA A 129 -6.85 -4.89 -0.35
C ALA A 129 -6.56 -6.33 0.08
N PHE A 130 -5.47 -6.93 -0.39
CA PHE A 130 -5.08 -8.33 -0.19
C PHE A 130 -6.04 -9.36 -0.79
N MET A 131 -7.06 -8.93 -1.51
CA MET A 131 -8.14 -9.76 -2.04
C MET A 131 -8.25 -9.73 -3.56
N ALA A 132 -7.64 -8.76 -4.21
CA ALA A 132 -7.67 -8.56 -5.65
C ALA A 132 -6.33 -8.02 -6.16
N GLY A 133 -6.24 -7.83 -7.47
CA GLY A 133 -5.00 -7.45 -8.15
C GLY A 133 -4.31 -8.67 -8.74
N SER A 134 -3.45 -8.43 -9.69
CA SER A 134 -2.56 -9.41 -10.32
C SER A 134 -1.48 -8.65 -11.09
N PRO A 135 -0.38 -9.26 -11.49
CA PRO A 135 0.63 -8.62 -12.35
C PRO A 135 0.03 -7.93 -13.57
N GLN A 136 -0.96 -8.57 -14.20
CA GLN A 136 -1.59 -8.06 -15.43
C GLN A 136 -2.17 -6.65 -15.27
N CYS A 137 -2.83 -6.33 -14.16
CA CYS A 137 -3.45 -5.02 -13.98
C CYS A 137 -2.46 -3.91 -13.63
N TYR A 138 -1.20 -4.25 -13.38
CA TYR A 138 -0.12 -3.31 -13.06
C TYR A 138 0.90 -3.13 -14.19
N ARG A 139 0.74 -3.81 -15.33
CA ARG A 139 1.74 -3.78 -16.42
C ARG A 139 2.04 -2.38 -16.93
N VAL A 140 1.08 -1.48 -17.00
CA VAL A 140 1.31 -0.07 -17.42
C VAL A 140 2.26 0.64 -16.46
N LEU A 141 2.02 0.51 -15.15
CA LEU A 141 2.89 1.11 -14.15
C LEU A 141 4.26 0.43 -14.11
N THR A 142 4.31 -0.89 -14.17
CA THR A 142 5.58 -1.64 -14.06
C THR A 142 6.43 -1.55 -15.31
N ASP A 143 5.83 -1.37 -16.51
CA ASP A 143 6.52 -0.97 -17.75
C ASP A 143 7.22 0.38 -17.53
N LYS A 144 6.49 1.38 -17.03
CA LYS A 144 7.07 2.70 -16.75
C LYS A 144 8.12 2.66 -15.64
N LEU A 145 7.93 1.87 -14.58
CA LEU A 145 8.94 1.68 -13.55
C LEU A 145 10.20 1.03 -14.11
N SER A 146 10.09 0.01 -14.95
CA SER A 146 11.24 -0.62 -15.62
C SER A 146 12.04 0.40 -16.43
N GLU A 147 11.34 1.23 -17.22
CA GLU A 147 11.95 2.29 -18.02
C GLU A 147 12.72 3.30 -17.16
N ILE A 148 12.04 3.95 -16.20
CA ILE A 148 12.61 5.07 -15.45
C ILE A 148 13.70 4.63 -14.45
N THR A 149 13.55 3.44 -13.84
CA THR A 149 14.57 2.92 -12.90
C THR A 149 15.69 2.15 -13.59
N ASN A 150 15.60 1.97 -14.91
CA ASN A 150 16.53 1.16 -15.68
C ASN A 150 16.74 -0.23 -15.05
N SER A 151 15.65 -0.94 -14.72
CA SER A 151 15.68 -2.19 -13.95
C SER A 151 14.74 -3.23 -14.55
N ALA A 152 15.04 -4.51 -14.37
CA ALA A 152 14.09 -5.58 -14.57
C ALA A 152 13.12 -5.63 -13.38
N VAL A 153 11.82 -5.50 -13.63
CA VAL A 153 10.76 -5.50 -12.59
C VAL A 153 10.14 -6.88 -12.48
N LEU A 154 10.30 -7.53 -11.33
CA LEU A 154 9.57 -8.75 -10.97
C LEU A 154 8.25 -8.37 -10.31
N VAL A 155 7.14 -8.73 -10.94
CA VAL A 155 5.79 -8.50 -10.41
C VAL A 155 5.22 -9.83 -9.96
N ILE A 156 4.89 -9.96 -8.69
CA ILE A 156 4.43 -11.23 -8.11
C ILE A 156 2.91 -11.31 -8.04
N ASP A 157 2.36 -12.49 -8.28
CA ASP A 157 0.95 -12.83 -8.10
C ASP A 157 0.79 -13.60 -6.79
N TYR A 158 0.97 -12.89 -5.67
CA TYR A 158 0.91 -13.48 -4.34
C TYR A 158 -0.49 -14.01 -4.02
N ARG A 159 -0.59 -15.06 -3.22
CA ARG A 159 -1.85 -15.69 -2.80
C ARG A 159 -2.77 -14.67 -2.14
N LEU A 160 -4.02 -14.63 -2.57
CA LEU A 160 -5.01 -13.64 -2.14
C LEU A 160 -5.96 -14.21 -1.09
N MET A 161 -6.46 -13.33 -0.21
CA MET A 161 -7.59 -13.58 0.68
C MET A 161 -8.91 -13.52 -0.13
N PRO A 162 -9.98 -14.18 0.31
CA PRO A 162 -10.11 -14.99 1.53
C PRO A 162 -9.69 -16.45 1.36
N GLU A 163 -9.28 -16.90 0.18
CA GLU A 163 -8.92 -18.29 -0.11
C GLU A 163 -7.66 -18.70 0.66
N ASN A 164 -6.77 -17.73 0.88
CA ASN A 164 -5.53 -17.92 1.62
C ASN A 164 -5.48 -16.98 2.84
N SER A 165 -4.55 -17.21 3.74
CA SER A 165 -4.37 -16.36 4.92
C SER A 165 -3.54 -15.11 4.61
N ARG A 166 -3.56 -14.14 5.52
CA ARG A 166 -2.69 -12.96 5.44
C ARG A 166 -1.20 -13.33 5.49
N LEU A 167 -0.85 -14.41 6.20
CA LEU A 167 0.52 -14.93 6.26
C LEU A 167 0.98 -15.49 4.92
N ASP A 168 0.11 -16.18 4.20
CA ASP A 168 0.43 -16.69 2.87
C ASP A 168 0.84 -15.54 1.92
N CYS A 169 0.11 -14.41 1.98
CA CYS A 169 0.50 -13.21 1.22
C CYS A 169 1.91 -12.73 1.58
N ILE A 170 2.24 -12.73 2.88
CA ILE A 170 3.53 -12.26 3.40
C ILE A 170 4.65 -13.23 3.02
N GLU A 171 4.42 -14.53 3.14
CA GLU A 171 5.40 -15.56 2.80
C GLU A 171 5.73 -15.55 1.32
N ASP A 172 4.74 -15.34 0.45
CA ASP A 172 4.96 -15.23 -0.98
C ASP A 172 5.87 -14.03 -1.32
N CYS A 173 5.70 -12.89 -0.64
CA CYS A 173 6.59 -11.75 -0.80
C CYS A 173 8.02 -12.07 -0.37
N ARG A 174 8.20 -12.79 0.75
CA ARG A 174 9.51 -13.20 1.27
C ARG A 174 10.21 -14.17 0.34
N ASN A 175 9.50 -15.21 -0.10
CA ASN A 175 10.04 -16.23 -1.00
C ASN A 175 10.45 -15.62 -2.34
N SER A 176 9.61 -14.73 -2.89
CA SER A 176 9.89 -14.05 -4.15
C SER A 176 11.07 -13.08 -4.03
N TYR A 177 11.25 -12.41 -2.88
CA TYR A 177 12.40 -11.56 -2.64
C TYR A 177 13.70 -12.37 -2.64
N ASP A 178 13.76 -13.45 -1.85
CA ASP A 178 14.93 -14.32 -1.80
C ASP A 178 15.24 -14.92 -3.19
N TRP A 179 14.20 -15.39 -3.90
CA TRP A 179 14.34 -15.92 -5.25
C TRP A 179 14.88 -14.88 -6.23
N MET A 180 14.39 -13.65 -6.17
CA MET A 180 14.83 -12.56 -7.04
C MET A 180 16.32 -12.19 -6.82
N LEU A 181 16.88 -12.38 -5.63
CA LEU A 181 18.30 -12.13 -5.39
C LEU A 181 19.19 -13.11 -6.14
N GLU A 182 18.70 -14.33 -6.37
CA GLU A 182 19.46 -15.39 -7.03
C GLU A 182 19.13 -15.53 -8.52
N ASN A 183 17.97 -15.03 -8.96
CA ASN A 183 17.45 -15.21 -10.30
C ASN A 183 17.19 -13.87 -11.00
N GLY A 184 17.56 -13.77 -12.26
CA GLY A 184 17.25 -12.63 -13.14
C GLY A 184 16.30 -13.00 -14.27
N PRO A 185 15.94 -12.04 -15.14
CA PRO A 185 15.10 -12.33 -16.31
C PRO A 185 15.75 -13.28 -17.31
N GLU A 186 17.09 -13.46 -17.26
CA GLU A 186 17.83 -14.42 -18.08
C GLU A 186 17.79 -15.84 -17.53
N GLY A 187 17.25 -16.04 -16.34
CA GLY A 187 17.13 -17.34 -15.67
C GLY A 187 18.04 -17.52 -14.43
N PRO A 188 18.20 -18.76 -13.97
CA PRO A 188 18.86 -19.05 -12.68
C PRO A 188 20.38 -18.82 -12.67
N ASP A 189 21.02 -18.71 -13.82
CA ASP A 189 22.46 -18.45 -13.94
C ASP A 189 22.79 -16.94 -13.98
N ALA A 190 21.81 -16.10 -13.67
CA ALA A 190 22.00 -14.66 -13.67
C ALA A 190 22.99 -14.25 -12.58
N MET A 191 23.84 -13.27 -12.90
CA MET A 191 24.76 -12.69 -11.90
C MET A 191 24.00 -12.07 -10.74
N ALA A 192 24.63 -11.99 -9.59
CA ALA A 192 24.09 -11.27 -8.44
C ALA A 192 23.70 -9.83 -8.83
N PRO A 193 22.56 -9.30 -8.32
CA PRO A 193 22.11 -7.98 -8.69
C PRO A 193 23.07 -6.90 -8.21
N LYS A 194 23.33 -5.89 -9.06
CA LYS A 194 24.11 -4.70 -8.70
C LYS A 194 23.29 -3.74 -7.84
N ALA A 195 21.98 -3.68 -8.06
CA ALA A 195 21.06 -2.90 -7.26
C ALA A 195 19.73 -3.63 -7.12
N VAL A 196 19.12 -3.51 -5.97
CA VAL A 196 17.81 -4.11 -5.65
C VAL A 196 16.87 -3.04 -5.14
N PHE A 197 15.66 -3.03 -5.65
CA PHE A 197 14.59 -2.13 -5.23
C PHE A 197 13.34 -2.91 -4.89
N VAL A 198 12.53 -2.37 -3.98
CA VAL A 198 11.22 -2.96 -3.63
C VAL A 198 10.16 -1.88 -3.65
N ALA A 199 9.02 -2.16 -4.25
CA ALA A 199 7.88 -1.24 -4.17
C ALA A 199 6.55 -1.98 -4.08
N GLY A 200 5.53 -1.23 -3.65
CA GLY A 200 4.16 -1.67 -3.71
C GLY A 200 3.18 -0.54 -3.39
N ASP A 201 1.93 -0.76 -3.74
CA ASP A 201 0.86 0.21 -3.54
C ASP A 201 -0.21 -0.32 -2.57
N SER A 202 -0.83 0.56 -1.77
CA SER A 202 -1.95 0.20 -0.89
C SER A 202 -1.64 -1.00 0.01
N ALA A 203 -2.33 -2.12 -0.19
CA ALA A 203 -2.06 -3.41 0.46
C ALA A 203 -0.66 -3.94 0.13
N GLY A 204 -0.20 -3.80 -1.13
CA GLY A 204 1.17 -4.12 -1.54
C GLY A 204 2.20 -3.20 -0.87
N GLY A 205 1.86 -1.94 -0.65
CA GLY A 205 2.67 -1.02 0.14
C GLY A 205 2.84 -1.48 1.59
N ASN A 206 1.80 -2.04 2.20
CA ASN A 206 1.89 -2.70 3.51
C ASN A 206 2.85 -3.89 3.47
N LEU A 207 2.69 -4.77 2.47
CA LEU A 207 3.55 -5.94 2.28
C LEU A 207 5.01 -5.55 2.06
N THR A 208 5.25 -4.49 1.28
CA THR A 208 6.57 -3.90 1.07
C THR A 208 7.20 -3.48 2.41
N LEU A 209 6.51 -2.65 3.19
CA LEU A 209 7.05 -2.15 4.46
C LEU A 209 7.26 -3.27 5.50
N ALA A 210 6.38 -4.27 5.54
CA ALA A 210 6.56 -5.46 6.38
C ALA A 210 7.74 -6.33 5.92
N LEU A 211 7.95 -6.45 4.59
CA LEU A 211 9.07 -7.17 4.00
C LEU A 211 10.41 -6.51 4.38
N LEU A 212 10.51 -5.17 4.35
CA LEU A 212 11.73 -4.47 4.75
C LEU A 212 12.15 -4.77 6.19
N ALA A 213 11.19 -4.78 7.12
CA ALA A 213 11.45 -5.13 8.51
C ALA A 213 11.93 -6.59 8.64
N TRP A 214 11.30 -7.52 7.92
CA TRP A 214 11.72 -8.92 7.92
C TRP A 214 13.13 -9.12 7.31
N ILE A 215 13.46 -8.42 6.23
CA ILE A 215 14.80 -8.46 5.60
C ILE A 215 15.86 -8.04 6.62
N ARG A 216 15.64 -6.91 7.32
CA ARG A 216 16.52 -6.42 8.38
C ARG A 216 16.67 -7.42 9.52
N ASP A 217 15.54 -7.89 10.06
CA ASP A 217 15.50 -8.74 11.27
C ASP A 217 16.11 -10.12 11.03
N THR A 218 16.09 -10.58 9.78
CA THR A 218 16.69 -11.84 9.35
C THR A 218 18.05 -11.68 8.67
N GLN A 219 18.60 -10.46 8.69
CA GLN A 219 19.96 -10.14 8.17
C GLN A 219 20.17 -10.54 6.70
N ARG A 220 19.14 -10.41 5.89
CA ARG A 220 19.23 -10.59 4.43
C ARG A 220 19.86 -9.38 3.77
N ALA A 221 20.31 -9.55 2.51
CA ALA A 221 20.75 -8.43 1.69
C ALA A 221 19.62 -7.40 1.60
N GLN A 222 19.86 -6.18 2.10
CA GLN A 222 18.87 -5.11 2.05
C GLN A 222 18.75 -4.54 0.63
N PRO A 223 17.55 -4.10 0.21
CA PRO A 223 17.42 -3.35 -1.02
C PRO A 223 18.10 -1.98 -0.88
N ASN A 224 18.53 -1.43 -2.01
CA ASN A 224 19.12 -0.09 -2.09
C ASN A 224 18.13 1.00 -1.69
N ALA A 225 16.87 0.82 -2.03
CA ALA A 225 15.77 1.72 -1.67
C ALA A 225 14.40 1.04 -1.82
N ALA A 226 13.38 1.63 -1.21
CA ALA A 226 12.01 1.16 -1.30
C ALA A 226 11.01 2.29 -1.54
N LEU A 227 9.90 1.97 -2.23
CA LEU A 227 8.79 2.87 -2.50
C LEU A 227 7.48 2.28 -1.98
N ALA A 228 6.70 3.05 -1.25
CA ALA A 228 5.35 2.68 -0.86
C ALA A 228 4.34 3.73 -1.34
N LEU A 229 3.43 3.32 -2.23
CA LEU A 229 2.39 4.18 -2.77
C LEU A 229 1.12 4.02 -1.91
N SER A 230 0.67 5.10 -1.27
CA SER A 230 -0.58 5.09 -0.48
C SER A 230 -0.69 3.89 0.49
N PRO A 231 0.34 3.55 1.28
CA PRO A 231 0.37 2.29 2.03
C PRO A 231 -0.62 2.27 3.19
N VAL A 232 -1.28 1.13 3.43
CA VAL A 232 -1.92 0.87 4.71
C VAL A 232 -0.86 0.41 5.71
N THR A 233 -0.66 1.14 6.81
CA THR A 233 0.42 0.83 7.77
C THR A 233 -0.07 0.41 9.14
N ASP A 234 -1.37 0.61 9.43
CA ASP A 234 -2.03 0.24 10.68
C ASP A 234 -3.34 -0.51 10.43
N ALA A 235 -3.33 -1.83 10.57
CA ALA A 235 -4.51 -2.68 10.41
C ALA A 235 -5.60 -2.46 11.48
N ARG A 236 -5.37 -1.59 12.47
CA ARG A 236 -6.38 -1.17 13.45
C ARG A 236 -7.28 -0.05 12.90
N PHE A 237 -6.91 0.57 11.78
CA PHE A 237 -7.63 1.68 11.16
C PHE A 237 -7.88 2.84 12.13
N THR A 238 -6.83 3.28 12.83
CA THR A 238 -6.92 4.34 13.85
C THR A 238 -6.50 5.72 13.36
N SER A 239 -5.96 5.83 12.17
CA SER A 239 -5.47 7.09 11.60
C SER A 239 -6.61 8.11 11.40
N PRO A 240 -6.41 9.40 11.72
CA PRO A 240 -7.46 10.42 11.63
C PRO A 240 -8.08 10.57 10.24
N SER A 241 -7.27 10.43 9.18
CA SER A 241 -7.73 10.51 7.79
C SER A 241 -8.74 9.43 7.40
N ILE A 242 -8.80 8.29 8.11
CA ILE A 242 -9.82 7.24 7.89
C ILE A 242 -11.24 7.83 7.94
N ARG A 243 -11.47 8.76 8.85
CA ARG A 243 -12.76 9.45 8.98
C ARG A 243 -12.76 10.80 8.26
N GLY A 244 -11.65 11.54 8.36
CA GLY A 244 -11.52 12.88 7.79
C GLY A 244 -11.64 12.91 6.27
N ASN A 245 -11.14 11.90 5.59
CA ASN A 245 -11.11 11.80 4.13
C ASN A 245 -12.11 10.77 3.55
N LEU A 246 -13.01 10.24 4.38
CA LEU A 246 -13.94 9.20 3.94
C LEU A 246 -14.81 9.65 2.75
N ASP A 247 -15.17 10.92 2.68
CA ASP A 247 -16.03 11.44 1.62
C ASP A 247 -15.26 11.81 0.35
N SER A 248 -14.00 12.15 0.45
CA SER A 248 -13.12 12.49 -0.66
C SER A 248 -12.47 11.27 -1.33
N ASP A 249 -12.27 10.17 -0.60
CA ASP A 249 -11.67 8.94 -1.13
C ASP A 249 -12.68 8.12 -1.95
N VAL A 250 -12.60 8.24 -3.27
CA VAL A 250 -13.55 7.58 -4.20
C VAL A 250 -13.31 6.07 -4.27
N ILE A 251 -12.06 5.62 -4.09
CA ILE A 251 -11.66 4.22 -4.25
C ILE A 251 -11.96 3.42 -2.99
N LEU A 252 -11.55 3.93 -1.83
CA LEU A 252 -11.65 3.16 -0.58
C LEU A 252 -12.95 3.40 0.19
N LYS A 253 -13.68 4.50 -0.08
CA LYS A 253 -14.98 4.78 0.59
C LYS A 253 -15.97 3.61 0.55
N PRO A 254 -16.18 2.90 -0.57
CA PRO A 254 -17.13 1.77 -0.61
C PRO A 254 -16.74 0.65 0.37
N LEU A 255 -15.44 0.44 0.57
CA LEU A 255 -14.90 -0.57 1.48
C LEU A 255 -14.89 -0.07 2.93
N ALA A 256 -14.48 1.18 3.15
CA ALA A 256 -14.23 1.75 4.46
C ALA A 256 -15.46 2.31 5.16
N LYS A 257 -16.52 2.72 4.43
CA LYS A 257 -17.68 3.43 5.00
C LYS A 257 -18.38 2.74 6.19
N ARG A 258 -18.30 1.41 6.26
CA ARG A 258 -18.87 0.63 7.37
C ARG A 258 -17.86 0.47 8.51
N LEU A 259 -16.57 0.38 8.19
CA LEU A 259 -15.49 0.14 9.15
C LEU A 259 -15.08 1.44 9.86
N ALA A 260 -15.18 2.59 9.21
CA ALA A 260 -14.74 3.89 9.74
C ALA A 260 -15.41 4.28 11.09
N TRP A 261 -16.59 3.73 11.37
CA TRP A 261 -17.36 4.00 12.60
C TRP A 261 -17.29 2.86 13.62
N VAL A 262 -16.65 1.74 13.29
CA VAL A 262 -16.45 0.63 14.22
C VAL A 262 -15.27 0.96 15.11
N PRO A 263 -15.38 0.81 16.45
CA PRO A 263 -14.25 0.96 17.36
C PRO A 263 -13.08 0.07 16.95
N GLY A 264 -11.86 0.63 16.92
CA GLY A 264 -10.65 -0.06 16.43
C GLY A 264 -10.37 -1.40 17.12
N PHE A 265 -10.72 -1.54 18.42
CA PHE A 265 -10.55 -2.80 19.14
C PHE A 265 -11.46 -3.93 18.59
N LEU A 266 -12.68 -3.60 18.11
CA LEU A 266 -13.57 -4.57 17.46
C LEU A 266 -13.06 -4.96 16.07
N ILE A 267 -12.48 -4.00 15.34
CA ILE A 267 -11.79 -4.29 14.07
C ILE A 267 -10.62 -5.22 14.34
N GLY A 268 -9.82 -4.95 15.37
CA GLY A 268 -8.71 -5.79 15.79
C GLY A 268 -9.12 -7.22 16.18
N LEU A 269 -10.26 -7.37 16.85
CA LEU A 269 -10.80 -8.68 17.21
C LEU A 269 -11.29 -9.46 15.98
N ALA A 270 -12.02 -8.80 15.10
CA ALA A 270 -12.46 -9.40 13.83
C ALA A 270 -11.27 -9.74 12.92
N GLY A 271 -10.27 -8.86 12.82
CA GLY A 271 -9.05 -9.09 12.08
C GLY A 271 -8.27 -10.31 12.59
N ARG A 272 -8.19 -10.49 13.91
CA ARG A 272 -7.55 -11.68 14.49
C ARG A 272 -8.28 -12.98 14.10
N TYR A 273 -9.60 -12.94 14.06
CA TYR A 273 -10.38 -14.10 13.66
C TYR A 273 -10.23 -14.42 12.16
N MET A 274 -10.19 -13.38 11.31
CA MET A 274 -10.14 -13.54 9.85
C MET A 274 -8.71 -13.71 9.30
N ALA A 275 -7.72 -13.07 9.90
CA ALA A 275 -6.35 -13.03 9.39
C ALA A 275 -5.34 -13.85 10.21
N GLY A 276 -5.79 -14.50 11.30
CA GLY A 276 -4.90 -15.29 12.17
C GLY A 276 -3.93 -14.48 13.04
N HIS A 277 -3.86 -13.15 12.86
CA HIS A 277 -2.97 -12.25 13.56
C HIS A 277 -3.70 -11.12 14.29
N LYS A 278 -3.07 -10.62 15.36
CA LYS A 278 -3.55 -9.38 16.00
C LYS A 278 -3.32 -8.22 15.04
N ALA A 279 -4.31 -7.33 14.91
CA ALA A 279 -4.14 -6.11 14.12
C ALA A 279 -2.99 -5.20 14.64
N SER A 280 -2.54 -5.39 15.87
CA SER A 280 -1.38 -4.70 16.45
C SER A 280 -0.05 -5.42 16.23
N ASP A 281 -0.04 -6.54 15.52
CA ASP A 281 1.20 -7.25 15.18
C ASP A 281 1.96 -6.47 14.10
N PRO A 282 3.25 -6.14 14.29
CA PRO A 282 4.07 -5.44 13.29
C PRO A 282 4.10 -6.11 11.92
N VAL A 283 3.92 -7.42 11.86
CA VAL A 283 3.88 -8.19 10.60
C VAL A 283 2.72 -7.77 9.69
N VAL A 284 1.59 -7.32 10.27
CA VAL A 284 0.42 -6.81 9.52
C VAL A 284 0.23 -5.31 9.68
N SER A 285 0.85 -4.70 10.67
CA SER A 285 0.84 -3.26 10.96
C SER A 285 2.27 -2.72 11.11
N PRO A 286 3.00 -2.55 10.01
CA PRO A 286 4.42 -2.16 10.04
C PRO A 286 4.66 -0.85 10.82
N LEU A 287 3.70 0.07 10.87
CA LEU A 287 3.76 1.26 11.71
C LEU A 287 4.03 0.96 13.19
N LEU A 288 3.62 -0.21 13.69
CA LEU A 288 3.77 -0.56 15.11
C LEU A 288 5.09 -1.25 15.44
N GLY A 289 5.87 -1.64 14.42
CA GLY A 289 7.17 -2.28 14.55
C GLY A 289 8.31 -1.32 14.90
N ASP A 290 9.50 -1.87 15.01
CA ASP A 290 10.75 -1.11 15.00
C ASP A 290 11.04 -0.67 13.55
N LEU A 291 11.23 0.63 13.35
CA LEU A 291 11.51 1.23 12.05
C LEU A 291 12.96 1.73 11.92
N SER A 292 13.85 1.34 12.82
CA SER A 292 15.27 1.66 12.73
C SER A 292 15.99 0.79 11.70
N ALA A 293 17.09 1.28 11.17
CA ALA A 293 18.00 0.56 10.27
C ALA A 293 17.30 -0.09 9.03
N LEU A 294 16.23 0.53 8.54
CA LEU A 294 15.61 0.19 7.27
C LEU A 294 16.34 0.90 6.12
N PRO A 295 16.26 0.38 4.88
CA PRO A 295 16.82 1.08 3.72
C PRO A 295 16.12 2.43 3.50
N PRO A 296 16.63 3.31 2.62
CA PRO A 296 15.94 4.51 2.22
C PRO A 296 14.51 4.24 1.72
N ILE A 297 13.52 4.99 2.22
CA ILE A 297 12.10 4.78 1.91
C ILE A 297 11.47 6.07 1.39
N LEU A 298 10.84 5.99 0.22
CA LEU A 298 9.92 7.02 -0.26
C LEU A 298 8.47 6.56 -0.07
N VAL A 299 7.65 7.39 0.56
CA VAL A 299 6.20 7.19 0.65
C VAL A 299 5.50 8.28 -0.15
N LEU A 300 4.63 7.89 -1.06
CA LEU A 300 3.71 8.81 -1.74
C LEU A 300 2.31 8.64 -1.17
N ALA A 301 1.62 9.74 -0.93
CA ALA A 301 0.24 9.73 -0.45
C ALA A 301 -0.56 10.90 -1.01
N SER A 302 -1.89 10.74 -1.09
CA SER A 302 -2.82 11.80 -1.46
C SER A 302 -3.38 12.50 -0.22
N ASP A 303 -3.59 13.80 -0.29
CA ASP A 303 -4.27 14.52 0.78
C ASP A 303 -5.76 14.16 0.90
N CYS A 304 -6.34 13.59 -0.16
CA CYS A 304 -7.75 13.18 -0.26
C CYS A 304 -8.03 11.74 0.17
N GLU A 305 -7.00 10.89 0.32
CA GLU A 305 -7.21 9.47 0.64
C GLU A 305 -7.32 9.20 2.15
N ILE A 306 -8.03 8.13 2.51
CA ILE A 306 -8.19 7.72 3.92
C ILE A 306 -6.88 7.19 4.53
N LEU A 307 -5.90 6.75 3.72
CA LEU A 307 -4.62 6.23 4.18
C LEU A 307 -3.51 7.30 4.26
N ARG A 308 -3.84 8.59 4.02
CA ARG A 308 -2.87 9.69 4.12
C ARG A 308 -2.07 9.66 5.42
N ASP A 309 -2.77 9.54 6.55
CA ASP A 309 -2.13 9.60 7.87
C ASP A 309 -1.42 8.31 8.24
N ASP A 310 -1.74 7.19 7.62
CA ASP A 310 -0.98 5.95 7.70
C ASP A 310 0.44 6.15 7.16
N GLY A 311 0.57 6.69 5.94
CA GLY A 311 1.86 7.03 5.33
C GLY A 311 2.62 8.09 6.15
N ARG A 312 1.93 9.15 6.57
CA ARG A 312 2.51 10.24 7.37
C ARG A 312 3.09 9.74 8.69
N ARG A 313 2.30 8.97 9.47
CA ARG A 313 2.72 8.41 10.76
C ARG A 313 3.90 7.46 10.60
N TYR A 314 3.88 6.64 9.55
CA TYR A 314 4.98 5.71 9.27
C TYR A 314 6.28 6.46 9.02
N VAL A 315 6.29 7.45 8.12
CA VAL A 315 7.49 8.24 7.80
C VAL A 315 7.99 9.00 9.02
N ASN A 316 7.10 9.70 9.76
CA ASN A 316 7.50 10.43 10.96
C ASN A 316 8.16 9.53 12.01
N LYS A 317 7.62 8.32 12.20
CA LYS A 317 8.19 7.35 13.12
C LYS A 317 9.52 6.77 12.60
N ALA A 318 9.63 6.51 11.29
CA ALA A 318 10.86 6.00 10.67
C ALA A 318 12.01 7.02 10.80
N VAL A 319 11.72 8.30 10.55
CA VAL A 319 12.68 9.40 10.75
C VAL A 319 13.09 9.53 12.21
N GLU A 320 12.14 9.48 13.17
CA GLU A 320 12.45 9.47 14.61
C GLU A 320 13.37 8.28 14.99
N ALA A 321 13.21 7.14 14.32
CA ALA A 321 14.05 5.95 14.51
C ALA A 321 15.39 5.99 13.77
N GLY A 322 15.70 7.06 13.03
CA GLY A 322 16.96 7.24 12.30
C GLY A 322 17.00 6.62 10.89
N THR A 323 15.87 6.15 10.37
CA THR A 323 15.76 5.67 9.00
C THR A 323 15.61 6.85 8.02
N ASP A 324 16.30 6.79 6.88
CA ASP A 324 16.14 7.75 5.79
C ASP A 324 14.77 7.50 5.11
N ALA A 325 13.76 8.25 5.54
CA ALA A 325 12.41 8.13 5.04
C ALA A 325 11.84 9.49 4.67
N SER A 326 11.15 9.56 3.54
CA SER A 326 10.53 10.79 3.06
C SER A 326 9.07 10.56 2.63
N LEU A 327 8.24 11.59 2.85
CA LEU A 327 6.85 11.64 2.43
C LEU A 327 6.67 12.71 1.37
N MET A 328 6.03 12.37 0.28
CA MET A 328 5.54 13.30 -0.72
C MET A 328 4.02 13.21 -0.81
N LEU A 329 3.34 14.35 -0.72
CA LEU A 329 1.88 14.47 -0.72
C LEU A 329 1.41 15.22 -1.95
N TRP A 330 0.47 14.65 -2.69
CA TRP A 330 -0.22 15.31 -3.80
C TRP A 330 -1.61 15.75 -3.42
N ASP A 331 -1.98 16.94 -3.89
CA ASP A 331 -3.29 17.52 -3.66
C ASP A 331 -4.32 16.98 -4.66
N ASN A 332 -5.51 16.68 -4.17
CA ASN A 332 -6.70 16.39 -4.97
C ASN A 332 -6.63 15.20 -5.94
N VAL A 333 -5.71 14.26 -5.74
CA VAL A 333 -5.60 13.03 -6.54
C VAL A 333 -6.25 11.84 -5.82
N PRO A 334 -6.72 10.80 -6.52
CA PRO A 334 -7.30 9.61 -5.88
C PRO A 334 -6.23 8.76 -5.20
N HIS A 335 -6.65 7.84 -4.34
CA HIS A 335 -5.81 6.80 -3.76
C HIS A 335 -4.99 6.06 -4.86
N VAL A 336 -3.69 5.83 -4.62
CA VAL A 336 -2.74 5.18 -5.54
C VAL A 336 -2.68 5.79 -6.96
N TRP A 337 -2.83 7.12 -7.08
CA TRP A 337 -2.90 7.81 -8.39
C TRP A 337 -1.78 7.48 -9.38
N PRO A 338 -0.54 7.14 -8.99
CA PRO A 338 0.50 6.79 -9.95
C PRO A 338 0.17 5.56 -10.79
N VAL A 339 -0.69 4.65 -10.27
CA VAL A 339 -1.18 3.46 -11.00
C VAL A 339 -1.99 3.85 -12.24
N PHE A 340 -2.58 5.05 -12.23
CA PHE A 340 -3.42 5.54 -13.34
C PHE A 340 -2.61 6.33 -14.39
N TYR A 341 -1.30 6.17 -14.44
CA TYR A 341 -0.48 6.68 -15.55
C TYR A 341 -0.91 6.00 -16.87
N PRO A 342 -1.01 6.74 -17.99
CA PRO A 342 -0.79 8.18 -18.16
C PRO A 342 -2.07 9.04 -18.02
N ASP A 343 -3.16 8.52 -17.48
CA ASP A 343 -4.47 9.19 -17.43
C ASP A 343 -4.47 10.47 -16.58
N LEU A 344 -3.54 10.59 -15.61
CA LEU A 344 -3.38 11.75 -14.74
C LEU A 344 -2.03 12.43 -14.93
N PRO A 345 -1.97 13.76 -15.13
CA PRO A 345 -0.71 14.51 -15.16
C PRO A 345 0.14 14.29 -13.90
N GLU A 346 -0.48 14.28 -12.72
CA GLU A 346 0.18 14.08 -11.43
C GLU A 346 0.79 12.69 -11.28
N ALA A 347 0.29 11.70 -12.03
CA ALA A 347 0.92 10.38 -12.07
C ALA A 347 2.29 10.45 -12.77
N GLY A 348 2.40 11.23 -13.85
CA GLY A 348 3.67 11.50 -14.52
C GLY A 348 4.65 12.22 -13.58
N GLU A 349 4.21 13.32 -12.92
CA GLU A 349 5.01 14.06 -11.94
C GLU A 349 5.51 13.17 -10.79
N ALA A 350 4.63 12.32 -10.26
CA ALA A 350 4.99 11.39 -9.20
C ALA A 350 6.05 10.39 -9.66
N LEU A 351 5.95 9.86 -10.87
CA LEU A 351 6.93 8.93 -11.44
C LEU A 351 8.28 9.60 -11.72
N GLU A 352 8.30 10.91 -12.06
CA GLU A 352 9.54 11.68 -12.12
C GLU A 352 10.23 11.79 -10.75
N GLN A 353 9.48 12.04 -9.67
CA GLN A 353 10.02 12.04 -8.32
C GLN A 353 10.52 10.66 -7.88
N VAL A 354 9.83 9.60 -8.27
CA VAL A 354 10.25 8.20 -8.07
C VAL A 354 11.58 7.92 -8.78
N ASP A 355 11.73 8.34 -10.03
CA ASP A 355 12.98 8.22 -10.79
C ASP A 355 14.15 8.94 -10.07
N LEU A 356 13.93 10.19 -9.67
CA LEU A 356 14.93 10.98 -8.94
C LEU A 356 15.33 10.32 -7.61
N PHE A 357 14.36 9.72 -6.91
CA PHE A 357 14.64 9.02 -5.67
C PHE A 357 15.50 7.77 -5.89
N PHE A 358 15.13 6.91 -6.82
CA PHE A 358 15.88 5.68 -7.09
C PHE A 358 17.26 5.96 -7.69
N LYS A 359 17.44 7.00 -8.49
CA LYS A 359 18.76 7.43 -9.00
C LYS A 359 19.73 7.85 -7.90
N ARG A 360 19.23 8.39 -6.80
CA ARG A 360 20.07 8.79 -5.65
C ARG A 360 20.56 7.61 -4.82
N HIS A 361 19.86 6.48 -4.89
CA HIS A 361 20.12 5.28 -4.08
C HIS A 361 20.53 4.06 -4.92
N ALA A 362 20.87 4.28 -6.19
CA ALA A 362 21.23 3.22 -7.15
C ALA A 362 22.70 2.91 -7.15
#